data_46ff5ccaa27b0f63b4384b10f6803678
#
_entry.id   46ff5ccaa27b0f63b4384b10f6803678
#
_cell.length_a   1.000
_cell.length_b   1.000
_cell.length_c   1.000
_cell.angle_alpha   90.00
_cell.angle_beta   90.00
_cell.angle_gamma   90.00
#
_symmetry.space_group_name_H-M   'P 1'
#
loop_
_entity.id
_entity.type
_entity.pdbx_description
1 polymer ?
#
loop_
_entity_poly.entity_id
_entity_poly.type
_entity_poly.pdbx_seq_one_letter_code
_entity_poly.pdbx_strand_id
1 'polypeptide(L)'
;MKRQIRIIYQHDSMQCGIACLQMICEYYGKKYSSEYLSKLCFATTEGVSMLGINDAANTLGFHTLCVKIATKDLEKVPLPCILHWNQNHFIVLYKVKNGKKFYVADPGKGLVTYGLDEFKKHWVSTKSNGEAKGIAM
;
A
#
# COMPACT_ATOMS: atom_id res chain seq x y z
N MET A 1 -21.16 -0.57 10.84
CA MET A 1 -19.92 -0.97 11.55
C MET A 1 -18.72 -0.52 10.75
N LYS A 2 -17.82 0.22 11.40
CA LYS A 2 -16.59 0.66 10.72
C LYS A 2 -15.63 -0.52 10.53
N ARG A 3 -15.12 -0.67 9.32
CA ARG A 3 -14.05 -1.63 9.05
C ARG A 3 -12.76 -1.08 9.62
N GLN A 4 -11.90 -1.95 10.10
CA GLN A 4 -10.58 -1.59 10.58
C GLN A 4 -9.54 -2.36 9.81
N ILE A 5 -8.41 -1.69 9.54
CA ILE A 5 -7.27 -2.36 8.91
C ILE A 5 -6.63 -3.27 9.95
N ARG A 6 -6.29 -4.48 9.54
CA ARG A 6 -5.57 -5.44 10.37
C ARG A 6 -4.16 -5.60 9.82
N ILE A 7 -3.17 -5.36 10.68
CA ILE A 7 -1.78 -5.50 10.24
C ILE A 7 -1.46 -6.95 9.88
N ILE A 8 -0.80 -7.13 8.73
CA ILE A 8 -0.23 -8.40 8.32
C ILE A 8 1.24 -8.16 8.07
N TYR A 9 2.09 -8.92 8.79
CA TYR A 9 3.52 -8.79 8.65
C TYR A 9 4.03 -9.59 7.45
N GLN A 10 5.01 -9.05 6.75
CA GLN A 10 5.64 -9.75 5.64
C GLN A 10 6.46 -10.93 6.17
N HIS A 11 6.49 -12.01 5.39
CA HIS A 11 7.24 -13.21 5.76
C HIS A 11 8.74 -13.03 5.53
N ASP A 12 9.13 -12.25 4.52
CA ASP A 12 10.51 -11.91 4.24
C ASP A 12 10.57 -10.52 3.61
N SER A 13 11.79 -10.04 3.35
CA SER A 13 12.00 -8.69 2.83
C SER A 13 11.38 -8.44 1.45
N MET A 14 11.05 -9.50 0.71
CA MET A 14 10.51 -9.39 -0.65
C MET A 14 9.00 -9.46 -0.69
N GLN A 15 8.33 -9.63 0.45
CA GLN A 15 6.86 -9.81 0.47
C GLN A 15 6.07 -8.64 0.99
N CYS A 16 6.64 -7.46 1.06
CA CYS A 16 5.91 -6.30 1.56
C CYS A 16 4.68 -5.96 0.71
N GLY A 17 4.81 -6.03 -0.62
CA GLY A 17 3.68 -5.77 -1.51
C GLY A 17 2.57 -6.79 -1.38
N ILE A 18 2.93 -8.06 -1.21
CA ILE A 18 1.95 -9.14 -0.99
C ILE A 18 1.19 -8.93 0.31
N ALA A 19 1.91 -8.60 1.39
CA ALA A 19 1.27 -8.32 2.69
C ALA A 19 0.33 -7.12 2.60
N CYS A 20 0.72 -6.06 1.87
CA CYS A 20 -0.15 -4.91 1.65
C CYS A 20 -1.44 -5.31 0.93
N LEU A 21 -1.33 -6.11 -0.13
CA LEU A 21 -2.50 -6.56 -0.87
C LEU A 21 -3.40 -7.43 0.01
N GLN A 22 -2.81 -8.31 0.84
CA GLN A 22 -3.58 -9.10 1.80
C GLN A 22 -4.38 -8.21 2.76
N MET A 23 -3.73 -7.19 3.30
CA MET A 23 -4.38 -6.26 4.24
C MET A 23 -5.58 -5.58 3.60
N ILE A 24 -5.45 -5.16 2.36
CA ILE A 24 -6.56 -4.50 1.65
C ILE A 24 -7.67 -5.50 1.34
N CYS A 25 -7.33 -6.71 0.90
CA CYS A 25 -8.33 -7.74 0.65
C CYS A 25 -9.13 -8.07 1.91
N GLU A 26 -8.46 -8.26 3.05
CA GLU A 26 -9.15 -8.53 4.31
C GLU A 26 -10.02 -7.35 4.76
N TYR A 27 -9.56 -6.12 4.52
CA TYR A 27 -10.35 -4.93 4.83
C TYR A 27 -11.70 -4.97 4.11
N TYR A 28 -11.74 -5.49 2.90
CA TYR A 28 -12.97 -5.62 2.11
C TYR A 28 -13.65 -6.98 2.26
N GLY A 29 -13.24 -7.76 3.28
CA GLY A 29 -13.91 -9.01 3.63
C GLY A 29 -13.48 -10.24 2.85
N LYS A 30 -12.35 -10.17 2.16
CA LYS A 30 -11.83 -11.28 1.36
C LYS A 30 -10.50 -11.76 1.90
N LYS A 31 -10.37 -13.05 2.16
CA LYS A 31 -9.11 -13.64 2.66
C LYS A 31 -8.45 -14.48 1.59
N TYR A 32 -7.20 -14.16 1.31
CA TYR A 32 -6.37 -14.91 0.37
C TYR A 32 -5.03 -15.24 1.02
N SER A 33 -4.47 -16.40 0.65
CA SER A 33 -3.15 -16.76 1.14
C SER A 33 -2.07 -15.91 0.46
N SER A 34 -0.93 -15.73 1.13
CA SER A 34 0.20 -15.03 0.54
C SER A 34 0.72 -15.77 -0.69
N GLU A 35 0.66 -17.10 -0.68
CA GLU A 35 1.10 -17.91 -1.82
C GLU A 35 0.24 -17.65 -3.06
N TYR A 36 -1.07 -17.60 -2.89
CA TYR A 36 -1.99 -17.32 -3.98
C TYR A 36 -1.76 -15.93 -4.56
N LEU A 37 -1.65 -14.93 -3.69
CA LEU A 37 -1.42 -13.56 -4.13
C LEU A 37 -0.05 -13.40 -4.80
N SER A 38 0.97 -14.11 -4.31
CA SER A 38 2.29 -14.08 -4.93
C SER A 38 2.24 -14.57 -6.37
N LYS A 39 1.46 -15.61 -6.63
CA LYS A 39 1.28 -16.11 -8.00
C LYS A 39 0.55 -15.11 -8.88
N LEU A 40 -0.50 -14.49 -8.37
CA LEU A 40 -1.27 -13.48 -9.12
C LEU A 40 -0.43 -12.25 -9.46
N CYS A 41 0.46 -11.86 -8.56
CA CYS A 41 1.32 -10.68 -8.77
C CYS A 41 2.55 -10.99 -9.61
N PHE A 42 2.76 -12.24 -10.01
CA PHE A 42 4.00 -12.68 -10.68
C PHE A 42 5.23 -12.31 -9.85
N ALA A 43 5.15 -12.58 -8.53
CA ALA A 43 6.25 -12.26 -7.63
C ALA A 43 7.51 -13.04 -7.99
N THR A 44 8.66 -12.36 -7.89
CA THR A 44 9.97 -12.95 -8.13
C THR A 44 10.77 -12.91 -6.84
N THR A 45 12.01 -13.41 -6.90
CA THR A 45 12.92 -13.32 -5.75
C THR A 45 13.26 -11.88 -5.40
N GLU A 46 13.04 -10.94 -6.31
CA GLU A 46 13.26 -9.51 -6.09
C GLU A 46 12.01 -8.80 -5.56
N GLY A 47 10.92 -9.53 -5.38
CA GLY A 47 9.66 -8.98 -4.87
C GLY A 47 8.61 -8.80 -5.97
N VAL A 48 7.69 -7.87 -5.75
CA VAL A 48 6.62 -7.60 -6.71
C VAL A 48 6.66 -6.13 -7.11
N SER A 49 6.22 -5.85 -8.33
CA SER A 49 6.11 -4.47 -8.82
C SER A 49 4.75 -3.89 -8.46
N MET A 50 4.65 -2.56 -8.46
CA MET A 50 3.37 -1.88 -8.29
C MET A 50 2.37 -2.30 -9.37
N LEU A 51 2.82 -2.47 -10.60
CA LEU A 51 1.96 -2.94 -11.69
C LEU A 51 1.45 -4.35 -11.44
N GLY A 52 2.30 -5.23 -10.94
CA GLY A 52 1.90 -6.59 -10.58
C GLY A 52 0.82 -6.59 -9.49
N ILE A 53 0.96 -5.75 -8.48
CA ILE A 53 -0.05 -5.60 -7.43
C ILE A 53 -1.36 -5.09 -8.05
N ASN A 54 -1.29 -4.09 -8.90
CA ASN A 54 -2.45 -3.51 -9.56
C ASN A 54 -3.18 -4.55 -10.41
N ASP A 55 -2.45 -5.31 -11.21
CA ASP A 55 -3.04 -6.34 -12.07
C ASP A 55 -3.70 -7.46 -11.25
N ALA A 56 -3.05 -7.88 -10.16
CA ALA A 56 -3.63 -8.88 -9.26
C ALA A 56 -4.92 -8.37 -8.63
N ALA A 57 -4.93 -7.13 -8.17
CA ALA A 57 -6.11 -6.53 -7.56
C ALA A 57 -7.28 -6.48 -8.56
N ASN A 58 -7.01 -6.11 -9.80
CA ASN A 58 -8.03 -6.10 -10.85
C ASN A 58 -8.57 -7.52 -11.11
N THR A 59 -7.69 -8.50 -11.12
CA THR A 59 -8.08 -9.91 -11.28
C THR A 59 -9.03 -10.35 -10.14
N LEU A 60 -8.81 -9.83 -8.94
CA LEU A 60 -9.63 -10.15 -7.78
C LEU A 60 -10.95 -9.36 -7.72
N GLY A 61 -11.19 -8.52 -8.72
CA GLY A 61 -12.45 -7.78 -8.82
C GLY A 61 -12.42 -6.37 -8.27
N PHE A 62 -11.27 -5.87 -7.84
CA PHE A 62 -11.16 -4.47 -7.42
C PHE A 62 -11.04 -3.54 -8.62
N HIS A 63 -11.62 -2.37 -8.49
CA HIS A 63 -11.38 -1.30 -9.44
C HIS A 63 -10.20 -0.47 -8.92
N THR A 64 -9.05 -0.60 -9.57
CA THR A 64 -7.83 0.01 -9.09
C THR A 64 -7.26 0.99 -10.10
N LEU A 65 -6.51 1.95 -9.60
CA LEU A 65 -5.83 2.92 -10.44
C LEU A 65 -4.42 3.14 -9.88
N CYS A 66 -3.42 2.82 -10.69
CA CYS A 66 -2.03 3.08 -10.34
C CYS A 66 -1.69 4.48 -10.83
N VAL A 67 -1.56 5.43 -9.92
CA VAL A 67 -1.42 6.84 -10.26
C VAL A 67 -0.27 7.50 -9.52
N LYS A 68 0.18 8.61 -10.06
CA LYS A 68 1.09 9.52 -9.37
C LYS A 68 0.23 10.49 -8.57
N ILE A 69 0.50 10.61 -7.28
CA ILE A 69 -0.31 11.40 -6.36
C ILE A 69 0.57 12.38 -5.60
N ALA A 70 0.14 13.65 -5.56
CA ALA A 70 0.79 14.63 -4.70
C ALA A 70 0.33 14.45 -3.26
N THR A 71 1.17 14.78 -2.28
CA THR A 71 0.85 14.63 -0.86
C THR A 71 -0.46 15.31 -0.49
N LYS A 72 -0.69 16.50 -1.02
CA LYS A 72 -1.90 17.28 -0.74
C LYS A 72 -3.19 16.60 -1.24
N ASP A 73 -3.07 15.69 -2.20
CA ASP A 73 -4.22 15.01 -2.79
C ASP A 73 -4.53 13.68 -2.13
N LEU A 74 -3.72 13.24 -1.17
CA LEU A 74 -3.93 11.94 -0.50
C LEU A 74 -5.25 11.86 0.26
N GLU A 75 -5.77 12.98 0.74
CA GLU A 75 -7.05 13.00 1.42
C GLU A 75 -8.21 12.71 0.47
N LYS A 76 -8.00 12.91 -0.83
CA LYS A 76 -9.04 12.77 -1.84
C LYS A 76 -9.11 11.37 -2.43
N VAL A 77 -8.09 10.54 -2.21
CA VAL A 77 -8.10 9.19 -2.77
C VAL A 77 -8.84 8.23 -1.84
N PRO A 78 -9.47 7.18 -2.39
CA PRO A 78 -10.08 6.16 -1.54
C PRO A 78 -9.04 5.50 -0.65
N LEU A 79 -9.37 5.33 0.62
CA LEU A 79 -8.52 4.66 1.58
C LEU A 79 -9.18 3.36 2.03
N PRO A 80 -8.45 2.32 2.31
CA PRO A 80 -6.98 2.23 2.29
C PRO A 80 -6.41 2.18 0.86
N CYS A 81 -5.17 2.63 0.73
CA CYS A 81 -4.44 2.54 -0.53
C CYS A 81 -3.02 2.04 -0.28
N ILE A 82 -2.38 1.52 -1.34
CA ILE A 82 -1.00 1.04 -1.26
C ILE A 82 -0.08 2.12 -1.81
N LEU A 83 0.96 2.46 -1.06
CA LEU A 83 1.95 3.43 -1.48
C LEU A 83 3.32 2.79 -1.60
N HIS A 84 4.07 3.24 -2.59
CA HIS A 84 5.48 2.90 -2.73
C HIS A 84 6.27 3.75 -1.73
N TRP A 85 7.18 3.11 -1.00
CA TRP A 85 7.78 3.69 0.20
C TRP A 85 9.28 3.45 0.21
N ASN A 86 10.06 4.49 0.52
CA ASN A 86 11.53 4.37 0.57
C ASN A 86 12.13 3.66 -0.65
N GLN A 87 11.59 3.91 -1.83
CA GLN A 87 12.04 3.40 -3.14
C GLN A 87 11.84 1.90 -3.37
N ASN A 88 11.86 1.06 -2.36
CA ASN A 88 11.79 -0.39 -2.53
C ASN A 88 10.85 -1.12 -1.57
N HIS A 89 9.99 -0.39 -0.92
CA HIS A 89 9.05 -0.94 0.06
C HIS A 89 7.62 -0.53 -0.29
N PHE A 90 6.64 -1.25 0.23
CA PHE A 90 5.23 -0.90 0.09
C PHE A 90 4.57 -0.86 1.46
N ILE A 91 3.69 0.10 1.65
CA ILE A 91 2.89 0.24 2.87
C ILE A 91 1.44 0.49 2.50
N VAL A 92 0.55 0.35 3.48
CA VAL A 92 -0.86 0.70 3.32
C VAL A 92 -1.12 1.99 4.11
N LEU A 93 -1.65 3.00 3.42
CA LEU A 93 -2.16 4.20 4.08
C LEU A 93 -3.65 3.99 4.29
N TYR A 94 -4.11 3.99 5.55
CA TYR A 94 -5.50 3.67 5.82
C TYR A 94 -6.29 4.82 6.44
N LYS A 95 -5.64 5.89 6.84
CA LYS A 95 -6.33 7.07 7.40
C LYS A 95 -5.44 8.30 7.32
N VAL A 96 -6.03 9.44 6.97
CA VAL A 96 -5.36 10.74 7.01
C VAL A 96 -6.23 11.65 7.87
N LYS A 97 -5.64 12.33 8.85
CA LYS A 97 -6.36 13.23 9.74
C LYS A 97 -5.87 14.66 9.54
N ASN A 98 -6.76 15.53 9.05
CA ASN A 98 -6.51 16.96 8.86
C ASN A 98 -5.28 17.27 7.99
N GLY A 99 -4.88 16.35 7.11
CA GLY A 99 -3.69 16.54 6.29
C GLY A 99 -2.39 16.58 7.07
N LYS A 100 -2.42 16.22 8.36
CA LYS A 100 -1.26 16.34 9.26
C LYS A 100 -0.82 15.03 9.88
N LYS A 101 -1.73 14.07 10.05
CA LYS A 101 -1.40 12.75 10.60
C LYS A 101 -1.73 11.68 9.58
N PHE A 102 -0.79 10.78 9.37
CA PHE A 102 -0.90 9.72 8.38
C PHE A 102 -0.76 8.38 9.09
N TYR A 103 -1.82 7.58 9.02
CA TYR A 103 -1.90 6.28 9.68
C TYR A 103 -1.53 5.19 8.70
N VAL A 104 -0.43 4.54 8.97
CA VAL A 104 0.22 3.60 8.05
C VAL A 104 0.27 2.20 8.65
N ALA A 105 -0.09 1.20 7.85
CA ALA A 105 0.16 -0.21 8.16
C ALA A 105 1.37 -0.64 7.34
N ASP A 106 2.49 -0.83 8.04
CA ASP A 106 3.76 -1.18 7.43
C ASP A 106 4.05 -2.66 7.68
N PRO A 107 4.10 -3.50 6.62
CA PRO A 107 4.33 -4.94 6.81
C PRO A 107 5.63 -5.29 7.52
N GLY A 108 6.60 -4.37 7.51
CA GLY A 108 7.87 -4.59 8.18
C GLY A 108 7.95 -4.03 9.59
N LYS A 109 7.01 -3.17 9.98
CA LYS A 109 7.06 -2.49 11.28
C LYS A 109 5.79 -2.61 12.12
N GLY A 110 4.62 -2.69 11.50
CA GLY A 110 3.34 -2.67 12.17
C GLY A 110 2.58 -1.38 11.93
N LEU A 111 1.66 -1.04 12.80
CA LEU A 111 0.86 0.18 12.67
C LEU A 111 1.66 1.37 13.19
N VAL A 112 1.87 2.36 12.33
CA VAL A 112 2.68 3.54 12.65
C VAL A 112 1.93 4.80 12.25
N THR A 113 2.00 5.84 13.08
CA THR A 113 1.43 7.14 12.75
C THR A 113 2.57 8.10 12.47
N TYR A 114 2.52 8.78 11.33
CA TYR A 114 3.53 9.76 10.93
C TYR A 114 2.93 11.16 10.89
N GLY A 115 3.72 12.15 11.27
CA GLY A 115 3.42 13.54 10.97
C GLY A 115 3.71 13.84 9.51
N LEU A 116 3.25 14.99 9.02
CA LEU A 116 3.39 15.35 7.62
C LEU A 116 4.84 15.35 7.13
N ASP A 117 5.74 15.99 7.88
CA ASP A 117 7.13 16.11 7.43
C ASP A 117 7.83 14.76 7.36
N GLU A 118 7.61 13.91 8.36
CA GLU A 118 8.22 12.58 8.38
C GLU A 118 7.61 11.68 7.31
N PHE A 119 6.31 11.75 7.10
CA PHE A 119 5.64 11.01 6.04
C PHE A 119 6.23 11.40 4.68
N LYS A 120 6.42 12.69 4.44
CA LYS A 120 7.01 13.17 3.19
C LYS A 120 8.42 12.64 2.97
N LYS A 121 9.24 12.55 4.02
CA LYS A 121 10.61 12.03 3.89
C LYS A 121 10.62 10.62 3.33
N HIS A 122 9.73 9.76 3.79
CA HIS A 122 9.67 8.40 3.31
C HIS A 122 9.04 8.29 1.92
N TRP A 123 7.99 9.05 1.68
CA TRP A 123 7.23 8.94 0.44
C TRP A 123 7.86 9.72 -0.70
N VAL A 124 8.32 10.94 -0.43
CA VAL A 124 8.94 11.79 -1.44
C VAL A 124 10.25 11.19 -1.96
N SER A 125 10.95 10.37 -1.16
CA SER A 125 12.14 9.67 -1.62
C SER A 125 11.87 8.70 -2.76
N THR A 126 10.60 8.32 -2.98
CA THR A 126 10.20 7.42 -4.05
C THR A 126 9.67 8.16 -5.28
N LYS A 127 9.63 9.49 -5.24
CA LYS A 127 9.02 10.25 -6.34
C LYS A 127 9.85 10.20 -7.61
N SER A 128 9.15 10.18 -8.74
CA SER A 128 9.72 10.25 -10.07
C SER A 128 9.10 11.45 -10.74
N ASN A 129 9.91 12.33 -11.34
CA ASN A 129 9.43 13.56 -11.99
C ASN A 129 8.60 14.45 -11.06
N GLY A 130 8.96 14.47 -9.79
CA GLY A 130 8.31 15.35 -8.80
C GLY A 130 7.08 14.77 -8.13
N GLU A 131 6.68 13.54 -8.45
CA GLU A 131 5.46 12.95 -7.91
C GLU A 131 5.70 11.54 -7.37
N ALA A 132 5.14 11.25 -6.21
CA ALA A 132 5.17 9.91 -5.64
C ALA A 132 4.03 9.07 -6.22
N LYS A 133 4.15 7.73 -6.13
CA LYS A 133 3.20 6.80 -6.74
C LYS A 133 2.42 6.01 -5.70
N GLY A 134 1.18 5.72 -6.00
CA GLY A 134 0.34 4.87 -5.19
C GLY A 134 -0.71 4.14 -6.01
N ILE A 135 -1.39 3.22 -5.35
CA ILE A 135 -2.52 2.48 -5.94
C ILE A 135 -3.76 2.81 -5.12
N ALA A 136 -4.75 3.39 -5.78
CA ALA A 136 -6.06 3.63 -5.18
C ALA A 136 -6.99 2.48 -5.55
N MET A 137 -7.74 2.02 -4.57
CA MET A 137 -8.67 0.90 -4.77
C MET A 137 -10.09 1.27 -4.41
#